data_a5a9c17ff3d15f0b1602a3afae82f773
#
_entry.id   a5a9c17ff3d15f0b1602a3afae82f773
#
_cell.length_a   1.000
_cell.length_b   1.000
_cell.length_c   1.000
_cell.angle_alpha   90.00
_cell.angle_beta   90.00
_cell.angle_gamma   90.00
#
_symmetry.space_group_name_H-M   'P 1'
#
loop_
_entity.id
_entity.type
_entity.pdbx_description
1 polymer ?
#
loop_
_entity_poly.entity_id
_entity_poly.type
_entity_poly.pdbx_seq_one_letter_code
_entity_poly.pdbx_strand_id
1 'polypeptide(L)'
;MTPEQIGLVGCWQIVGVRREVIPLAKGESEKTEELGLYVTSCALEQHTDAEMMEIIRGHWSAIENGTHYRRDVTLGEDACRVTHRGAACVLATLRNLAIGVYELEKHQNRTNADSLPSWLRSQKFGTASAALRR
;
A
#
# COMPACT_ATOMS: atom_id res chain seq x y z
N MET A 1 -20.47 -8.45 18.62
CA MET A 1 -21.06 -7.12 18.37
C MET A 1 -21.72 -7.15 17.00
N THR A 2 -22.93 -6.61 16.87
CA THR A 2 -23.60 -6.51 15.56
C THR A 2 -23.13 -5.24 14.81
N PRO A 3 -23.28 -5.18 13.48
CA PRO A 3 -22.93 -3.98 12.70
C PRO A 3 -23.61 -2.70 13.22
N GLU A 4 -24.83 -2.82 13.71
CA GLU A 4 -25.57 -1.70 14.30
C GLU A 4 -24.93 -1.20 15.61
N GLN A 5 -24.35 -2.10 16.41
CA GLN A 5 -23.63 -1.74 17.64
C GLN A 5 -22.30 -1.05 17.38
N ILE A 6 -21.67 -1.34 16.24
CA ILE A 6 -20.41 -0.73 15.84
C ILE A 6 -20.62 0.65 15.19
N GLY A 7 -21.82 0.90 14.65
CA GLY A 7 -22.16 2.16 13.98
C GLY A 7 -21.48 2.38 12.61
N LEU A 8 -20.83 1.34 12.07
CA LEU A 8 -20.16 1.37 10.76
C LEU A 8 -20.92 0.47 9.78
N VAL A 9 -21.49 1.08 8.77
CA VAL A 9 -22.22 0.36 7.71
C VAL A 9 -21.26 -0.62 6.99
N GLY A 10 -21.68 -1.90 6.91
CA GLY A 10 -20.86 -2.95 6.28
C GLY A 10 -19.75 -3.53 7.16
N CYS A 11 -19.62 -3.10 8.42
CA CYS A 11 -18.71 -3.72 9.37
C CYS A 11 -19.37 -4.92 10.03
N TRP A 12 -18.83 -6.12 9.86
CA TRP A 12 -19.36 -7.36 10.43
C TRP A 12 -18.58 -7.82 11.67
N GLN A 13 -17.30 -7.49 11.75
CA GLN A 13 -16.50 -7.81 12.93
C GLN A 13 -15.37 -6.82 13.17
N ILE A 14 -14.89 -6.80 14.41
CA ILE A 14 -13.69 -6.10 14.84
C ILE A 14 -12.62 -7.15 15.14
N VAL A 15 -11.45 -6.99 14.57
CA VAL A 15 -10.29 -7.86 14.77
C VAL A 15 -9.26 -7.12 15.60
N GLY A 16 -8.88 -7.69 16.75
CA GLY A 16 -7.78 -7.21 17.58
C GLY A 16 -6.49 -7.95 17.22
N VAL A 17 -5.45 -7.23 16.84
CA VAL A 17 -4.12 -7.78 16.57
C VAL A 17 -3.15 -7.27 17.63
N ARG A 18 -2.59 -8.19 18.43
CA ARG A 18 -1.51 -7.89 19.35
C ARG A 18 -0.17 -8.06 18.63
N ARG A 19 0.65 -7.03 18.68
CA ARG A 19 2.01 -7.03 18.14
C ARG A 19 3.01 -6.81 19.26
N GLU A 20 3.95 -7.72 19.39
CA GLU A 20 5.13 -7.55 20.25
C GLU A 20 6.30 -7.04 19.38
N VAL A 21 6.89 -5.93 19.77
CA VAL A 21 8.09 -5.38 19.15
C VAL A 21 9.27 -5.64 20.08
N ILE A 22 10.22 -6.44 19.60
CA ILE A 22 11.47 -6.74 20.29
C ILE A 22 12.59 -6.03 19.55
N PRO A 23 13.26 -5.03 20.14
CA PRO A 23 14.40 -4.37 19.51
C PRO A 23 15.55 -5.37 19.28
N LEU A 24 16.17 -5.31 18.10
CA LEU A 24 17.30 -6.19 17.73
C LEU A 24 18.64 -5.70 18.28
N ALA A 25 18.72 -4.45 18.76
CA ALA A 25 19.94 -3.89 19.32
C ALA A 25 20.22 -4.41 20.74
N LYS A 26 21.45 -4.89 20.97
CA LYS A 26 21.90 -5.31 22.30
C LYS A 26 22.09 -4.06 23.18
N GLY A 27 21.25 -3.90 24.19
CA GLY A 27 21.53 -2.90 25.24
C GLY A 27 20.35 -2.28 25.96
N GLU A 28 19.24 -2.03 25.30
CA GLU A 28 18.04 -1.47 25.92
C GLU A 28 16.82 -2.01 25.19
N SER A 29 16.11 -2.94 25.81
CA SER A 29 14.92 -3.45 25.17
C SER A 29 13.81 -3.71 26.16
N GLU A 30 13.01 -2.70 26.39
CA GLU A 30 11.66 -2.96 26.82
C GLU A 30 10.89 -3.50 25.64
N LYS A 31 10.32 -4.68 25.82
CA LYS A 31 9.30 -5.21 24.91
C LYS A 31 8.15 -4.22 24.91
N THR A 32 7.80 -3.72 23.73
CA THR A 32 6.58 -2.92 23.60
C THR A 32 5.48 -3.78 23.01
N GLU A 33 4.31 -3.75 23.66
CA GLU A 33 3.10 -4.37 23.14
C GLU A 33 2.22 -3.29 22.52
N GLU A 34 1.74 -3.55 21.32
CA GLU A 34 0.77 -2.69 20.64
C GLU A 34 -0.46 -3.51 20.30
N LEU A 35 -1.64 -2.95 20.56
CA LEU A 35 -2.91 -3.51 20.15
C LEU A 35 -3.49 -2.68 19.00
N GLY A 36 -3.50 -3.26 17.80
CA GLY A 36 -4.19 -2.70 16.64
C GLY A 36 -5.63 -3.23 16.58
N LEU A 37 -6.60 -2.34 16.35
CA LEU A 37 -7.99 -2.73 16.10
C LEU A 37 -8.32 -2.48 14.63
N TYR A 38 -8.84 -3.51 13.98
CA TYR A 38 -9.25 -3.49 12.57
C TYR A 38 -10.72 -3.80 12.46
N VAL A 39 -11.39 -3.18 11.50
CA VAL A 39 -12.77 -3.46 11.16
C VAL A 39 -12.84 -4.13 9.79
N THR A 40 -13.73 -5.10 9.63
CA THR A 40 -13.87 -5.83 8.38
C THR A 40 -15.32 -6.13 8.04
N SER A 41 -15.60 -6.21 6.74
CA SER A 41 -16.89 -6.68 6.20
C SER A 41 -16.96 -8.20 6.07
N CYS A 42 -15.89 -8.93 6.39
CA CYS A 42 -15.91 -10.39 6.40
C CYS A 42 -16.75 -10.89 7.58
N ALA A 43 -17.59 -11.89 7.35
CA ALA A 43 -18.32 -12.55 8.42
C ALA A 43 -17.38 -13.45 9.24
N LEU A 44 -17.73 -13.69 10.51
CA LEU A 44 -16.88 -14.38 11.48
C LEU A 44 -16.45 -15.80 11.02
N GLU A 45 -17.29 -16.46 10.26
CA GLU A 45 -17.08 -17.85 9.83
C GLU A 45 -16.42 -17.97 8.44
N GLN A 46 -16.13 -16.86 7.77
CA GLN A 46 -15.57 -16.87 6.41
C GLN A 46 -14.07 -17.14 6.37
N HIS A 47 -13.35 -16.77 7.42
CA HIS A 47 -11.90 -16.86 7.48
C HIS A 47 -11.44 -17.34 8.85
N THR A 48 -10.39 -18.14 8.85
CA THR A 48 -9.65 -18.49 10.04
C THR A 48 -8.82 -17.31 10.54
N ASP A 49 -8.36 -17.34 11.78
CA ASP A 49 -7.48 -16.31 12.35
C ASP A 49 -6.19 -16.14 11.52
N ALA A 50 -5.64 -17.24 11.01
CA ALA A 50 -4.44 -17.20 10.16
C ALA A 50 -4.71 -16.48 8.83
N GLU A 51 -5.81 -16.80 8.15
CA GLU A 51 -6.21 -16.12 6.91
C GLU A 51 -6.51 -14.63 7.16
N MET A 52 -7.16 -14.30 8.27
CA MET A 52 -7.42 -12.91 8.65
C MET A 52 -6.10 -12.14 8.88
N MET A 53 -5.11 -12.75 9.51
CA MET A 53 -3.78 -12.17 9.65
C MET A 53 -3.08 -11.94 8.30
N GLU A 54 -3.22 -12.86 7.34
CA GLU A 54 -2.68 -12.68 5.99
C GLU A 54 -3.38 -11.53 5.24
N ILE A 55 -4.71 -11.39 5.39
CA ILE A 55 -5.46 -10.26 4.83
C ILE A 55 -4.96 -8.93 5.40
N ILE A 56 -4.80 -8.84 6.72
CA ILE A 56 -4.31 -7.62 7.41
C ILE A 56 -2.88 -7.30 6.97
N ARG A 57 -1.98 -8.29 6.93
CA ARG A 57 -0.60 -8.12 6.45
C ARG A 57 -0.55 -7.72 4.97
N GLY A 58 -1.40 -8.35 4.15
CA GLY A 58 -1.53 -8.02 2.73
C GLY A 58 -1.97 -6.58 2.50
N HIS A 59 -2.90 -6.08 3.29
CA HIS A 59 -3.31 -4.68 3.25
C HIS A 59 -2.12 -3.73 3.49
N TRP A 60 -1.36 -3.95 4.57
CA TRP A 60 -0.19 -3.12 4.89
C TRP A 60 0.92 -3.23 3.84
N SER A 61 1.21 -4.43 3.35
CA SER A 61 2.30 -4.63 2.39
C SER A 61 1.96 -4.10 0.99
N ALA A 62 0.75 -4.34 0.51
CA ALA A 62 0.37 -3.97 -0.86
C ALA A 62 -0.12 -2.52 -0.99
N ILE A 63 -0.85 -2.01 -0.01
CA ILE A 63 -1.47 -0.69 -0.08
C ILE A 63 -0.57 0.35 0.58
N GLU A 64 -0.30 0.22 1.89
CA GLU A 64 0.44 1.24 2.63
C GLU A 64 1.92 1.30 2.22
N ASN A 65 2.65 0.19 2.34
CA ASN A 65 4.06 0.14 1.98
C ASN A 65 4.30 -0.01 0.47
N GLY A 66 3.28 -0.40 -0.28
CA GLY A 66 3.33 -0.54 -1.73
C GLY A 66 2.91 0.75 -2.44
N THR A 67 1.62 0.90 -2.67
CA THR A 67 1.08 1.95 -3.54
C THR A 67 1.17 3.34 -2.90
N HIS A 68 0.77 3.50 -1.63
CA HIS A 68 0.78 4.80 -0.95
C HIS A 68 2.21 5.31 -0.79
N TYR A 69 3.13 4.51 -0.25
CA TYR A 69 4.54 4.91 -0.13
C TYR A 69 5.15 5.34 -1.47
N ARG A 70 4.84 4.64 -2.55
CA ARG A 70 5.34 4.99 -3.88
C ARG A 70 4.78 6.31 -4.40
N ARG A 71 3.50 6.60 -4.14
CA ARG A 71 2.89 7.88 -4.51
C ARG A 71 3.46 9.02 -3.69
N ASP A 72 3.47 8.87 -2.38
CA ASP A 72 3.76 9.92 -1.43
C ASP A 72 5.26 10.23 -1.38
N VAL A 73 6.08 9.21 -1.24
CA VAL A 73 7.54 9.36 -1.08
C VAL A 73 8.25 9.33 -2.43
N THR A 74 8.05 8.28 -3.25
CA THR A 74 8.82 8.12 -4.49
C THR A 74 8.42 9.13 -5.55
N LEU A 75 7.13 9.38 -5.72
CA LEU A 75 6.58 10.32 -6.71
C LEU A 75 6.25 11.69 -6.11
N GLY A 76 6.52 11.91 -4.82
CA GLY A 76 6.42 13.19 -4.14
C GLY A 76 5.00 13.76 -4.12
N GLU A 77 3.97 12.93 -3.92
CA GLU A 77 2.59 13.41 -3.90
C GLU A 77 2.35 14.33 -2.70
N ASP A 78 2.79 13.94 -1.52
CA ASP A 78 2.67 14.74 -0.30
C ASP A 78 3.45 16.06 -0.34
N ALA A 79 4.58 16.07 -1.07
CA ALA A 79 5.37 17.28 -1.29
C ALA A 79 4.79 18.21 -2.38
N CYS A 80 3.77 17.76 -3.10
CA CYS A 80 3.21 18.49 -4.23
C CYS A 80 2.35 19.66 -3.76
N ARG A 81 2.75 20.89 -4.14
CA ARG A 81 2.05 22.15 -3.77
C ARG A 81 1.08 22.65 -4.84
N VAL A 82 0.65 21.77 -5.75
CA VAL A 82 -0.32 22.17 -6.80
C VAL A 82 -1.70 22.28 -6.16
N THR A 83 -2.23 23.52 -6.14
CA THR A 83 -3.55 23.83 -5.56
C THR A 83 -4.69 23.79 -6.57
N HIS A 84 -4.37 23.90 -7.87
CA HIS A 84 -5.38 23.83 -8.91
C HIS A 84 -5.94 22.42 -9.04
N ARG A 85 -7.24 22.25 -8.74
CA ARG A 85 -7.89 20.93 -8.63
C ARG A 85 -7.71 20.06 -9.87
N GLY A 86 -7.89 20.62 -11.07
CA GLY A 86 -7.72 19.86 -12.32
C GLY A 86 -6.28 19.38 -12.53
N ALA A 87 -5.29 20.23 -12.24
CA ALA A 87 -3.88 19.86 -12.34
C ALA A 87 -3.50 18.80 -11.29
N ALA A 88 -4.02 18.89 -10.07
CA ALA A 88 -3.81 17.89 -9.03
C ALA A 88 -4.37 16.52 -9.46
N CYS A 89 -5.59 16.47 -10.03
CA CYS A 89 -6.16 15.23 -10.56
C CYS A 89 -5.32 14.63 -11.68
N VAL A 90 -4.83 15.45 -12.62
CA VAL A 90 -3.96 14.97 -13.70
C VAL A 90 -2.66 14.39 -13.15
N LEU A 91 -2.01 15.08 -12.21
CA LEU A 91 -0.78 14.59 -11.58
C LEU A 91 -1.00 13.27 -10.81
N ALA A 92 -2.09 13.15 -10.05
CA ALA A 92 -2.43 11.90 -9.38
C ALA A 92 -2.64 10.75 -10.38
N THR A 93 -3.34 11.02 -11.49
CA THR A 93 -3.54 10.03 -12.56
C THR A 93 -2.22 9.61 -13.20
N LEU A 94 -1.31 10.54 -13.48
CA LEU A 94 0.01 10.24 -14.05
C LEU A 94 0.87 9.42 -13.09
N ARG A 95 0.82 9.70 -11.78
CA ARG A 95 1.50 8.90 -10.76
C ARG A 95 0.97 7.46 -10.72
N ASN A 96 -0.34 7.29 -10.71
CA ASN A 96 -0.97 5.98 -10.75
C ASN A 96 -0.61 5.22 -12.03
N LEU A 97 -0.60 5.90 -13.18
CA LEU A 97 -0.18 5.31 -14.45
C LEU A 97 1.27 4.84 -14.41
N ALA A 98 2.18 5.66 -13.88
CA ALA A 98 3.59 5.28 -13.76
C ALA A 98 3.80 4.03 -12.88
N ILE A 99 3.10 3.97 -11.74
CA ILE A 99 3.11 2.78 -10.87
C ILE A 99 2.54 1.57 -11.60
N GLY A 100 1.40 1.72 -12.27
CA GLY A 100 0.74 0.64 -12.99
C GLY A 100 1.60 0.08 -14.13
N VAL A 101 2.26 0.94 -14.91
CA VAL A 101 3.16 0.51 -15.98
C VAL A 101 4.36 -0.24 -15.41
N TYR A 102 4.98 0.28 -14.33
CA TYR A 102 6.09 -0.40 -13.66
C TYR A 102 5.69 -1.80 -13.16
N GLU A 103 4.55 -1.93 -12.48
CA GLU A 103 4.07 -3.22 -11.98
C GLU A 103 3.75 -4.20 -13.12
N LEU A 104 3.16 -3.70 -14.21
CA LEU A 104 2.87 -4.51 -15.38
C LEU A 104 4.16 -5.02 -16.03
N GLU A 105 5.16 -4.17 -16.23
CA GLU A 105 6.46 -4.57 -16.80
C GLU A 105 7.20 -5.55 -15.89
N LYS A 106 7.13 -5.35 -14.57
CA LYS A 106 7.68 -6.27 -13.59
C LYS A 106 7.01 -7.64 -13.65
N HIS A 107 5.68 -7.66 -13.65
CA HIS A 107 4.91 -8.90 -13.75
C HIS A 107 5.20 -9.66 -15.05
N GLN A 108 5.42 -8.94 -16.14
CA GLN A 108 5.72 -9.53 -17.45
C GLN A 108 7.22 -9.82 -17.65
N ASN A 109 8.05 -9.67 -16.61
CA ASN A 109 9.52 -9.82 -16.67
C ASN A 109 10.18 -8.96 -17.78
N ARG A 110 9.63 -7.77 -18.04
CA ARG A 110 10.15 -6.82 -19.04
C ARG A 110 11.13 -5.80 -18.46
N THR A 111 11.22 -5.71 -17.15
CA THR A 111 12.17 -4.86 -16.46
C THR A 111 12.94 -5.64 -15.40
N ASN A 112 14.23 -5.37 -15.27
CA ASN A 112 15.09 -5.88 -14.21
C ASN A 112 15.26 -4.87 -13.07
N ALA A 113 14.47 -3.79 -13.07
CA ALA A 113 14.58 -2.77 -12.04
C ALA A 113 13.98 -3.27 -10.72
N ASP A 114 14.78 -3.27 -9.66
CA ASP A 114 14.37 -3.73 -8.33
C ASP A 114 13.38 -2.79 -7.65
N SER A 115 13.32 -1.53 -8.09
CA SER A 115 12.47 -0.51 -7.48
C SER A 115 11.93 0.49 -8.51
N LEU A 116 10.80 1.13 -8.18
CA LEU A 116 10.23 2.20 -9.00
C LEU A 116 11.21 3.35 -9.28
N PRO A 117 11.99 3.87 -8.30
CA PRO A 117 13.02 4.88 -8.59
C PRO A 117 14.08 4.42 -9.59
N SER A 118 14.51 3.17 -9.51
CA SER A 118 15.47 2.60 -10.46
C SER A 118 14.87 2.51 -11.86
N TRP A 119 13.64 2.04 -11.95
CA TRP A 119 12.90 1.97 -13.21
C TRP A 119 12.70 3.36 -13.84
N LEU A 120 12.27 4.36 -13.08
CA LEU A 120 12.10 5.73 -13.57
C LEU A 120 13.40 6.30 -14.16
N ARG A 121 14.53 6.08 -13.49
CA ARG A 121 15.85 6.53 -13.99
C ARG A 121 16.27 5.84 -15.29
N SER A 122 15.84 4.62 -15.51
CA SER A 122 16.12 3.88 -16.74
C SER A 122 15.27 4.30 -17.94
N GLN A 123 14.14 4.99 -17.69
CA GLN A 123 13.24 5.41 -18.76
C GLN A 123 13.83 6.53 -19.61
N LYS A 124 13.82 6.32 -20.92
CA LYS A 124 14.09 7.34 -21.93
C LYS A 124 12.78 7.65 -22.65
N PHE A 125 12.67 8.83 -23.23
CA PHE A 125 11.44 9.25 -23.91
C PHE A 125 10.92 8.20 -24.92
N GLY A 126 11.80 7.58 -25.69
CA GLY A 126 11.44 6.52 -26.64
C GLY A 126 10.88 5.25 -25.96
N THR A 127 11.46 4.81 -24.84
CA THR A 127 11.01 3.63 -24.11
C THR A 127 9.68 3.88 -23.39
N ALA A 128 9.52 5.05 -22.78
CA ALA A 128 8.27 5.44 -22.14
C ALA A 128 7.09 5.48 -23.13
N SER A 129 7.30 6.07 -24.31
CA SER A 129 6.31 6.10 -25.38
C SER A 129 5.95 4.71 -25.91
N ALA A 130 6.93 3.79 -26.00
CA ALA A 130 6.68 2.42 -26.41
C ALA A 130 5.91 1.60 -25.37
N ALA A 131 6.15 1.84 -24.08
CA ALA A 131 5.45 1.17 -22.99
C ALA A 131 3.94 1.52 -22.94
N LEU A 132 3.58 2.75 -23.32
CA LEU A 132 2.20 3.22 -23.37
C LEU A 132 1.41 2.74 -24.59
N ARG A 133 2.06 2.19 -25.62
CA ARG A 133 1.44 1.71 -26.87
C ARG A 133 1.16 0.21 -26.88
N ARG A 134 1.52 -0.50 -25.83
CA ARG A 134 1.37 -1.96 -25.69
C ARG A 134 0.24 -2.31 -24.75
#